data_582af000ab63f12e03b04bb02721ef95
#
_entry.id   582af000ab63f12e03b04bb02721ef95
#
_cell.length_a   1.000
_cell.length_b   1.000
_cell.length_c   1.000
_cell.angle_alpha   90.00
_cell.angle_beta   90.00
_cell.angle_gamma   90.00
#
_symmetry.space_group_name_H-M   'P 1'
#
loop_
_entity.id
_entity.type
_entity.pdbx_description
1 polymer ?
#
loop_
_entity_poly.entity_id
_entity_poly.type
_entity_poly.pdbx_seq_one_letter_code
_entity_poly.pdbx_strand_id
1 'polypeptide(L)'
;MSAVVELTRQLVAIESINPELGLGGSGEAELARFVAEWCERAGLETTLSEAAPGRPNVIAIARGSGGGSSLMLNAHMDTVGVVGVTDPFTARLEGNRLYGRGAHDMKGSLAACMLAAADANGRDLRGDVIVTAVSDEEFASVGTEAVAASLHADAAIVTEPTDLKVAVAHRGFVHLEVETIGRAAHGSRPQLGIDAIAKMGRVLTGIGELDRRLRASPSHARLGSGSAHASVIEGGQEYSSYPAHCVVQAERRTIPGETAELAVGEIQAILDEAASADPEFEGVVRSLASREPFAIDEDAEVVRTVRRCAAPILGSEPEVVGVSFWADSALLGAAGIPTVLFGPCGDGLHTEVEWVDVPSLEQCVAIYGAVASEICR
;
A
#
# COMPACT_ATOMS: atom_id res chain seq x y z
N MET A 1 -7.47 -26.33 15.21
CA MET A 1 -7.07 -25.02 14.67
C MET A 1 -6.36 -25.29 13.35
N SER A 2 -6.68 -24.59 12.28
CA SER A 2 -6.02 -24.84 11.00
C SER A 2 -4.58 -24.28 11.02
N ALA A 3 -3.74 -24.80 10.12
CA ALA A 3 -2.33 -24.39 10.05
C ALA A 3 -2.16 -22.88 9.80
N VAL A 4 -3.02 -22.28 8.97
CA VAL A 4 -2.94 -20.85 8.67
C VAL A 4 -3.30 -20.00 9.89
N VAL A 5 -4.29 -20.40 10.70
CA VAL A 5 -4.64 -19.70 11.94
C VAL A 5 -3.49 -19.75 12.93
N GLU A 6 -2.87 -20.92 13.11
CA GLU A 6 -1.76 -21.07 14.04
C GLU A 6 -0.54 -20.25 13.61
N LEU A 7 -0.20 -20.28 12.33
CA LEU A 7 0.91 -19.49 11.81
C LEU A 7 0.61 -17.98 11.88
N THR A 8 -0.60 -17.54 11.51
CA THR A 8 -1.00 -16.12 11.66
C THR A 8 -0.87 -15.65 13.10
N ARG A 9 -1.28 -16.47 14.07
CA ARG A 9 -1.14 -16.13 15.50
C ARG A 9 0.32 -15.93 15.90
N GLN A 10 1.23 -16.77 15.40
CA GLN A 10 2.66 -16.64 15.67
C GLN A 10 3.24 -15.36 15.04
N LEU A 11 2.83 -15.03 13.81
CA LEU A 11 3.27 -13.81 13.14
C LEU A 11 2.73 -12.55 13.83
N VAL A 12 1.44 -12.55 14.22
CA VAL A 12 0.81 -11.42 14.93
C VAL A 12 1.47 -11.19 16.31
N ALA A 13 1.88 -12.27 16.99
CA ALA A 13 2.53 -12.16 18.30
C ALA A 13 3.91 -11.48 18.27
N ILE A 14 4.51 -11.35 17.09
CA ILE A 14 5.78 -10.64 16.90
C ILE A 14 5.46 -9.20 16.47
N GLU A 15 5.86 -8.22 17.29
CA GLU A 15 5.73 -6.81 16.92
C GLU A 15 6.58 -6.48 15.69
N SER A 16 6.00 -5.78 14.73
CA SER A 16 6.70 -5.28 13.54
C SER A 16 6.16 -3.91 13.10
N ILE A 17 5.90 -3.04 14.08
CA ILE A 17 5.45 -1.66 13.79
C ILE A 17 6.53 -0.95 12.98
N ASN A 18 6.11 -0.34 11.85
CA ASN A 18 7.00 0.46 11.03
C ASN A 18 7.59 1.62 11.86
N PRO A 19 8.92 1.75 11.96
CA PRO A 19 9.56 2.76 12.80
C PRO A 19 9.21 4.20 12.44
N GLU A 20 8.84 4.45 11.18
CA GLU A 20 8.45 5.78 10.69
C GLU A 20 7.00 6.14 11.05
N LEU A 21 6.15 5.13 11.33
CA LEU A 21 4.73 5.30 11.62
C LEU A 21 4.36 5.18 13.10
N GLY A 22 5.28 4.71 13.94
CA GLY A 22 5.04 4.55 15.38
C GLY A 22 6.26 4.89 16.22
N LEU A 23 6.12 5.79 17.19
CA LEU A 23 7.19 6.11 18.14
C LEU A 23 7.66 4.84 18.86
N GLY A 24 8.89 4.42 18.59
CA GLY A 24 9.48 3.22 19.17
C GLY A 24 9.09 1.91 18.49
N GLY A 25 8.55 1.95 17.27
CA GLY A 25 8.31 0.74 16.46
C GLY A 25 9.57 -0.08 16.29
N SER A 26 9.44 -1.41 16.47
CA SER A 26 10.57 -2.35 16.46
C SER A 26 11.10 -2.67 15.06
N GLY A 27 10.34 -2.34 14.02
CA GLY A 27 10.63 -2.75 12.65
C GLY A 27 10.45 -4.26 12.43
N GLU A 28 10.84 -4.73 11.28
CA GLU A 28 10.55 -6.10 10.82
C GLU A 28 11.60 -7.15 11.20
N ALA A 29 12.71 -6.76 11.82
CA ALA A 29 13.88 -7.64 11.97
C ALA A 29 13.59 -8.95 12.73
N GLU A 30 12.76 -8.92 13.77
CA GLU A 30 12.39 -10.12 14.52
C GLU A 30 11.44 -11.00 13.71
N LEU A 31 10.45 -10.39 13.07
CA LEU A 31 9.49 -11.09 12.22
C LEU A 31 10.18 -11.71 11.00
N ALA A 32 11.10 -11.01 10.35
CA ALA A 32 11.88 -11.52 9.22
C ALA A 32 12.70 -12.74 9.59
N ARG A 33 13.36 -12.74 10.75
CA ARG A 33 14.07 -13.93 11.25
C ARG A 33 13.13 -15.11 11.48
N PHE A 34 11.98 -14.88 12.09
CA PHE A 34 10.96 -15.92 12.28
C PHE A 34 10.49 -16.50 10.94
N VAL A 35 10.15 -15.64 9.97
CA VAL A 35 9.71 -16.05 8.62
C VAL A 35 10.79 -16.87 7.93
N ALA A 36 12.05 -16.40 7.94
CA ALA A 36 13.17 -17.10 7.33
C ALA A 36 13.36 -18.50 7.94
N GLU A 37 13.45 -18.60 9.27
CA GLU A 37 13.60 -19.88 9.97
C GLU A 37 12.43 -20.84 9.73
N TRP A 38 11.20 -20.31 9.63
CA TRP A 38 10.04 -21.14 9.35
C TRP A 38 10.09 -21.69 7.91
N CYS A 39 10.44 -20.85 6.94
CA CYS A 39 10.58 -21.22 5.53
C CYS A 39 11.70 -22.25 5.32
N GLU A 40 12.85 -22.08 5.98
CA GLU A 40 13.95 -23.05 5.97
C GLU A 40 13.52 -24.42 6.53
N ARG A 41 12.80 -24.42 7.67
CA ARG A 41 12.23 -25.66 8.23
C ARG A 41 11.22 -26.35 7.32
N ALA A 42 10.50 -25.56 6.51
CA ALA A 42 9.60 -26.07 5.48
C ALA A 42 10.33 -26.56 4.21
N GLY A 43 11.67 -26.47 4.16
CA GLY A 43 12.50 -26.92 3.06
C GLY A 43 12.59 -25.94 1.89
N LEU A 44 12.19 -24.69 2.06
CA LEU A 44 12.31 -23.65 1.04
C LEU A 44 13.76 -23.12 0.99
N GLU A 45 14.25 -22.82 -0.20
CA GLU A 45 15.49 -22.05 -0.37
C GLU A 45 15.26 -20.61 0.09
N THR A 46 15.88 -20.24 1.20
CA THR A 46 15.55 -18.98 1.88
C THR A 46 16.74 -18.04 1.93
N THR A 47 16.49 -16.78 1.63
CA THR A 47 17.45 -15.67 1.71
C THR A 47 16.87 -14.56 2.56
N LEU A 48 17.62 -14.11 3.56
CA LEU A 48 17.36 -12.91 4.33
C LEU A 48 18.35 -11.82 3.86
N SER A 49 17.83 -10.69 3.40
CA SER A 49 18.64 -9.58 2.87
C SER A 49 18.11 -8.24 3.35
N GLU A 50 18.97 -7.26 3.54
CA GLU A 50 18.54 -5.90 3.85
C GLU A 50 18.21 -5.12 2.56
N ALA A 51 16.98 -4.58 2.48
CA ALA A 51 16.57 -3.64 1.45
C ALA A 51 17.13 -2.22 1.73
N ALA A 52 17.15 -1.85 3.02
CA ALA A 52 17.78 -0.65 3.56
C ALA A 52 18.29 -0.96 4.97
N PRO A 53 19.12 -0.13 5.59
CA PRO A 53 19.63 -0.38 6.94
C PRO A 53 18.50 -0.64 7.95
N GLY A 54 18.49 -1.85 8.54
CA GLY A 54 17.47 -2.30 9.50
C GLY A 54 16.10 -2.65 8.87
N ARG A 55 16.00 -2.72 7.55
CA ARG A 55 14.76 -3.07 6.82
C ARG A 55 14.97 -4.38 6.04
N PRO A 56 14.83 -5.55 6.69
CA PRO A 56 15.10 -6.83 6.06
C PRO A 56 13.94 -7.33 5.21
N ASN A 57 14.27 -7.96 4.08
CA ASN A 57 13.36 -8.79 3.29
C ASN A 57 13.67 -10.27 3.47
N VAL A 58 12.68 -11.13 3.35
CA VAL A 58 12.85 -12.58 3.21
C VAL A 58 12.34 -13.02 1.84
N ILE A 59 13.19 -13.71 1.10
CA ILE A 59 12.83 -14.37 -0.17
C ILE A 59 12.92 -15.88 0.07
N ALA A 60 11.80 -16.58 -0.04
CA ALA A 60 11.74 -18.02 0.15
C ALA A 60 11.18 -18.70 -1.09
N ILE A 61 11.88 -19.70 -1.63
CA ILE A 61 11.59 -20.31 -2.93
C ILE A 61 11.36 -21.80 -2.78
N ALA A 62 10.19 -22.26 -3.20
CA ALA A 62 9.95 -23.65 -3.54
C ALA A 62 10.45 -23.87 -4.97
N ARG A 63 11.61 -24.53 -5.14
CA ARG A 63 12.23 -24.75 -6.45
C ARG A 63 11.45 -25.77 -7.27
N GLY A 64 11.15 -25.37 -8.51
CA GLY A 64 10.66 -26.29 -9.53
C GLY A 64 11.80 -27.09 -10.17
N SER A 65 11.44 -28.08 -10.99
CA SER A 65 12.40 -28.92 -11.74
C SER A 65 13.03 -28.19 -12.94
N GLY A 66 12.58 -26.99 -13.25
CA GLY A 66 13.08 -26.12 -14.31
C GLY A 66 12.23 -26.11 -15.59
N GLY A 67 12.24 -24.96 -16.26
CA GLY A 67 11.56 -24.74 -17.54
C GLY A 67 10.05 -24.49 -17.47
N GLY A 68 9.49 -24.26 -16.28
CA GLY A 68 8.15 -23.70 -16.05
C GLY A 68 8.18 -22.21 -15.72
N SER A 69 7.02 -21.54 -15.74
CA SER A 69 6.87 -20.16 -15.31
C SER A 69 6.87 -20.05 -13.79
N SER A 70 7.37 -18.95 -13.28
CA SER A 70 7.46 -18.67 -11.83
C SER A 70 6.29 -17.83 -11.34
N LEU A 71 5.86 -18.09 -10.09
CA LEU A 71 4.85 -17.31 -9.39
C LEU A 71 5.46 -16.66 -8.14
N MET A 72 5.33 -15.34 -8.02
CA MET A 72 5.65 -14.59 -6.81
C MET A 72 4.38 -14.35 -5.98
N LEU A 73 4.45 -14.66 -4.69
CA LEU A 73 3.47 -14.29 -3.66
C LEU A 73 4.12 -13.23 -2.79
N ASN A 74 3.68 -11.98 -2.94
CA ASN A 74 4.24 -10.83 -2.23
C ASN A 74 3.35 -10.47 -1.05
N ALA A 75 3.97 -10.23 0.13
CA ALA A 75 3.30 -9.78 1.33
C ALA A 75 4.27 -8.93 2.17
N HIS A 76 3.79 -7.84 2.77
CA HIS A 76 4.60 -7.06 3.68
C HIS A 76 4.59 -7.59 5.11
N MET A 77 5.64 -7.25 5.86
CA MET A 77 5.85 -7.67 7.24
C MET A 77 5.58 -6.57 8.27
N ASP A 78 5.72 -5.32 7.87
CA ASP A 78 5.47 -4.18 8.75
C ASP A 78 3.98 -3.97 9.02
N THR A 79 3.69 -3.17 10.03
CA THR A 79 2.33 -2.74 10.38
C THR A 79 2.35 -1.27 10.78
N VAL A 80 1.20 -0.61 10.70
CA VAL A 80 1.01 0.69 11.33
C VAL A 80 1.04 0.60 12.86
N GLY A 81 1.06 1.76 13.52
CA GLY A 81 1.08 1.88 14.96
C GLY A 81 -0.15 1.30 15.68
N VAL A 82 -0.08 1.22 17.00
CA VAL A 82 -1.08 0.58 17.88
C VAL A 82 -1.72 1.55 18.87
N VAL A 83 -1.74 2.84 18.58
CA VAL A 83 -2.38 3.83 19.46
C VAL A 83 -3.86 3.49 19.62
N GLY A 84 -4.32 3.35 20.88
CA GLY A 84 -5.70 2.98 21.21
C GLY A 84 -6.03 1.49 21.09
N VAL A 85 -5.14 0.66 20.56
CA VAL A 85 -5.38 -0.79 20.38
C VAL A 85 -5.14 -1.53 21.69
N THR A 86 -6.12 -2.35 22.10
CA THR A 86 -5.99 -3.21 23.29
C THR A 86 -5.39 -4.56 22.88
N ASP A 87 -4.31 -4.97 23.56
CA ASP A 87 -3.63 -6.25 23.35
C ASP A 87 -3.31 -6.56 21.87
N PRO A 88 -2.66 -5.63 21.14
CA PRO A 88 -2.52 -5.69 19.68
C PRO A 88 -1.83 -6.97 19.17
N PHE A 89 -0.98 -7.60 19.96
CA PHE A 89 -0.17 -8.77 19.58
C PHE A 89 -0.62 -10.08 20.23
N THR A 90 -1.83 -10.11 20.80
CA THR A 90 -2.34 -11.33 21.48
C THR A 90 -2.93 -12.36 20.50
N ALA A 91 -3.30 -11.97 19.30
CA ALA A 91 -3.91 -12.83 18.27
C ALA A 91 -5.12 -13.62 18.76
N ARG A 92 -6.15 -12.92 19.20
CA ARG A 92 -7.35 -13.49 19.84
C ARG A 92 -8.32 -14.04 18.80
N LEU A 93 -8.66 -15.32 18.91
CA LEU A 93 -9.66 -15.97 18.05
C LEU A 93 -11.04 -15.97 18.70
N GLU A 94 -12.03 -15.39 18.03
CA GLU A 94 -13.44 -15.40 18.43
C GLU A 94 -14.34 -15.81 17.26
N GLY A 95 -14.93 -16.97 17.33
CA GLY A 95 -15.67 -17.54 16.21
C GLY A 95 -14.75 -17.71 14.99
N ASN A 96 -15.10 -17.07 13.89
CA ASN A 96 -14.30 -17.07 12.66
C ASN A 96 -13.41 -15.83 12.50
N ARG A 97 -13.25 -15.00 13.53
CA ARG A 97 -12.46 -13.77 13.48
C ARG A 97 -11.17 -13.91 14.29
N LEU A 98 -10.06 -13.67 13.65
CA LEU A 98 -8.76 -13.59 14.31
C LEU A 98 -8.38 -12.11 14.46
N TYR A 99 -8.38 -11.62 15.68
CA TYR A 99 -8.09 -10.24 16.05
C TYR A 99 -6.60 -10.05 16.35
N GLY A 100 -6.06 -8.90 15.97
CA GLY A 100 -4.72 -8.45 16.28
C GLY A 100 -4.19 -7.49 15.22
N ARG A 101 -3.24 -6.62 15.58
CA ARG A 101 -2.59 -5.73 14.62
C ARG A 101 -1.82 -6.54 13.58
N GLY A 102 -2.05 -6.26 12.30
CA GLY A 102 -1.49 -6.99 11.18
C GLY A 102 -2.19 -8.33 10.90
N ALA A 103 -3.24 -8.71 11.64
CA ALA A 103 -3.97 -9.95 11.35
C ALA A 103 -4.59 -9.94 9.96
N HIS A 104 -5.15 -8.80 9.55
CA HIS A 104 -5.74 -8.56 8.24
C HIS A 104 -4.74 -7.92 7.28
N ASP A 105 -3.96 -6.95 7.76
CA ASP A 105 -3.01 -6.15 7.00
C ASP A 105 -1.58 -6.30 7.53
N MET A 106 -0.74 -7.27 6.98
CA MET A 106 -1.23 -8.39 6.17
C MET A 106 -0.58 -9.72 6.57
N LYS A 107 -0.28 -9.93 7.89
CA LYS A 107 0.37 -11.15 8.40
C LYS A 107 -0.45 -12.43 8.16
N GLY A 108 -1.80 -12.30 8.09
CA GLY A 108 -2.67 -13.42 7.69
C GLY A 108 -2.39 -13.87 6.26
N SER A 109 -2.28 -12.94 5.34
CA SER A 109 -1.89 -13.19 3.96
C SER A 109 -0.46 -13.75 3.86
N LEU A 110 0.49 -13.20 4.62
CA LEU A 110 1.85 -13.73 4.68
C LEU A 110 1.86 -15.20 5.13
N ALA A 111 1.08 -15.55 6.17
CA ALA A 111 0.93 -16.96 6.59
C ALA A 111 0.37 -17.84 5.48
N ALA A 112 -0.61 -17.34 4.71
CA ALA A 112 -1.17 -18.08 3.58
C ALA A 112 -0.14 -18.29 2.45
N CYS A 113 0.68 -17.28 2.13
CA CYS A 113 1.78 -17.37 1.16
C CYS A 113 2.81 -18.43 1.59
N MET A 114 3.25 -18.38 2.86
CA MET A 114 4.23 -19.31 3.40
C MET A 114 3.74 -20.77 3.31
N LEU A 115 2.48 -21.02 3.68
CA LEU A 115 1.89 -22.35 3.61
C LEU A 115 1.69 -22.83 2.18
N ALA A 116 1.25 -21.95 1.27
CA ALA A 116 1.09 -22.31 -0.14
C ALA A 116 2.44 -22.68 -0.79
N ALA A 117 3.51 -21.95 -0.48
CA ALA A 117 4.85 -22.26 -0.98
C ALA A 117 5.41 -23.55 -0.36
N ALA A 118 5.19 -23.78 0.94
CA ALA A 118 5.60 -25.02 1.59
C ALA A 118 4.90 -26.27 1.00
N ASP A 119 3.61 -26.15 0.69
CA ASP A 119 2.86 -27.22 0.01
C ASP A 119 3.35 -27.40 -1.45
N ALA A 120 3.69 -26.32 -2.14
CA ALA A 120 4.26 -26.36 -3.49
C ALA A 120 5.63 -27.09 -3.52
N ASN A 121 6.45 -26.97 -2.49
CA ASN A 121 7.76 -27.61 -2.37
C ASN A 121 7.69 -29.16 -2.38
N GLY A 122 6.54 -29.73 -2.03
CA GLY A 122 6.31 -31.17 -2.10
C GLY A 122 5.69 -31.67 -3.42
N ARG A 123 5.47 -30.77 -4.41
CA ARG A 123 4.80 -31.07 -5.67
C ARG A 123 5.81 -31.14 -6.82
N ASP A 124 5.45 -31.87 -7.88
CA ASP A 124 6.23 -31.92 -9.13
C ASP A 124 5.91 -30.71 -10.02
N LEU A 125 6.41 -29.55 -9.64
CA LEU A 125 6.29 -28.31 -10.40
C LEU A 125 7.54 -28.08 -11.24
N ARG A 126 7.39 -27.42 -12.39
CA ARG A 126 8.52 -27.05 -13.26
C ARG A 126 9.04 -25.66 -12.95
N GLY A 127 8.17 -24.74 -12.62
CA GLY A 127 8.52 -23.36 -12.24
C GLY A 127 8.61 -23.18 -10.74
N ASP A 128 9.23 -22.08 -10.33
CA ASP A 128 9.45 -21.73 -8.93
C ASP A 128 8.21 -21.05 -8.33
N VAL A 129 7.90 -21.35 -7.05
CA VAL A 129 6.96 -20.58 -6.24
C VAL A 129 7.77 -19.76 -5.25
N ILE A 130 7.65 -18.45 -5.32
CA ILE A 130 8.49 -17.48 -4.62
C ILE A 130 7.61 -16.71 -3.62
N VAL A 131 7.96 -16.75 -2.34
CA VAL A 131 7.40 -15.83 -1.34
C VAL A 131 8.38 -14.69 -1.14
N THR A 132 7.88 -13.46 -1.26
CA THR A 132 8.61 -12.25 -0.90
C THR A 132 7.92 -11.60 0.30
N ALA A 133 8.48 -11.81 1.50
CA ALA A 133 8.07 -11.11 2.69
C ALA A 133 8.91 -9.83 2.79
N VAL A 134 8.27 -8.70 2.52
CA VAL A 134 8.93 -7.42 2.34
C VAL A 134 8.75 -6.49 3.51
N SER A 135 9.66 -5.54 3.67
CA SER A 135 9.61 -4.50 4.68
C SER A 135 9.10 -3.19 4.11
N ASP A 136 8.53 -2.33 4.99
CA ASP A 136 8.30 -0.91 4.74
C ASP A 136 7.19 -0.57 3.73
N GLU A 137 6.25 -1.46 3.48
CA GLU A 137 5.14 -1.19 2.57
C GLU A 137 4.30 0.00 3.06
N GLU A 138 4.02 0.04 4.35
CA GLU A 138 3.16 1.02 5.03
C GLU A 138 3.72 2.45 5.01
N PHE A 139 5.00 2.64 4.60
CA PHE A 139 5.61 3.98 4.57
C PHE A 139 6.27 4.31 3.23
N ALA A 140 7.33 3.60 2.84
CA ALA A 140 8.11 3.94 1.65
C ALA A 140 8.40 2.76 0.72
N SER A 141 7.96 1.54 1.04
CA SER A 141 8.06 0.32 0.21
C SER A 141 9.47 -0.03 -0.26
N VAL A 142 10.50 0.34 0.52
CA VAL A 142 11.90 0.05 0.15
C VAL A 142 12.13 -1.45 -0.04
N GLY A 143 11.35 -2.29 0.66
CA GLY A 143 11.41 -3.75 0.54
C GLY A 143 11.05 -4.24 -0.85
N THR A 144 9.89 -3.86 -1.36
CA THR A 144 9.46 -4.27 -2.71
C THR A 144 10.25 -3.56 -3.81
N GLU A 145 10.73 -2.33 -3.60
CA GLU A 145 11.67 -1.70 -4.54
C GLU A 145 12.95 -2.55 -4.71
N ALA A 146 13.52 -3.07 -3.62
CA ALA A 146 14.70 -3.94 -3.68
C ALA A 146 14.41 -5.29 -4.35
N VAL A 147 13.23 -5.88 -4.09
CA VAL A 147 12.76 -7.11 -4.76
C VAL A 147 12.61 -6.85 -6.25
N ALA A 148 11.88 -5.82 -6.66
CA ALA A 148 11.63 -5.47 -8.07
C ALA A 148 12.92 -5.20 -8.87
N ALA A 149 13.96 -4.68 -8.20
CA ALA A 149 15.27 -4.41 -8.82
C ALA A 149 16.13 -5.68 -9.00
N SER A 150 15.91 -6.73 -8.22
CA SER A 150 16.83 -7.89 -8.14
C SER A 150 16.20 -9.23 -8.49
N LEU A 151 14.89 -9.34 -8.48
CA LEU A 151 14.17 -10.60 -8.68
C LEU A 151 13.14 -10.46 -9.79
N HIS A 152 13.08 -11.44 -10.67
CA HIS A 152 12.06 -11.54 -11.71
C HIS A 152 11.13 -12.72 -11.44
N ALA A 153 9.85 -12.55 -11.79
CA ALA A 153 8.85 -13.62 -11.82
C ALA A 153 7.96 -13.45 -13.05
N ASP A 154 7.42 -14.55 -13.57
CA ASP A 154 6.53 -14.52 -14.74
C ASP A 154 5.11 -14.06 -14.39
N ALA A 155 4.74 -14.15 -13.10
CA ALA A 155 3.51 -13.61 -12.55
C ALA A 155 3.68 -13.31 -11.06
N ALA A 156 2.89 -12.36 -10.53
CA ALA A 156 2.84 -12.05 -9.10
C ALA A 156 1.42 -11.88 -8.59
N ILE A 157 1.21 -12.25 -7.32
CA ILE A 157 0.05 -11.88 -6.52
C ILE A 157 0.55 -11.05 -5.35
N VAL A 158 0.12 -9.79 -5.25
CA VAL A 158 0.24 -8.98 -4.04
C VAL A 158 -0.96 -9.31 -3.18
N THR A 159 -0.71 -9.84 -1.99
CA THR A 159 -1.73 -10.54 -1.21
C THR A 159 -2.46 -9.64 -0.20
N GLU A 160 -2.60 -8.35 -0.56
CA GLU A 160 -3.38 -7.36 0.16
C GLU A 160 -4.84 -7.78 0.36
N PRO A 161 -5.50 -7.33 1.44
CA PRO A 161 -6.90 -7.66 1.70
C PRO A 161 -7.82 -7.06 0.62
N THR A 162 -8.42 -7.94 -0.17
CA THR A 162 -9.33 -7.57 -1.27
C THR A 162 -10.73 -8.18 -1.14
N ASP A 163 -11.08 -8.72 0.03
CA ASP A 163 -12.34 -9.43 0.26
C ASP A 163 -12.57 -10.60 -0.71
N LEU A 164 -11.51 -11.35 -1.04
CA LEU A 164 -11.52 -12.46 -2.02
C LEU A 164 -11.95 -12.00 -3.44
N LYS A 165 -11.80 -10.71 -3.74
CA LYS A 165 -12.00 -10.14 -5.07
C LYS A 165 -10.67 -10.00 -5.78
N VAL A 166 -10.71 -10.06 -7.11
CA VAL A 166 -9.52 -9.88 -7.95
C VAL A 166 -9.38 -8.39 -8.26
N ALA A 167 -8.41 -7.72 -7.62
CA ALA A 167 -8.18 -6.31 -7.88
C ALA A 167 -7.12 -6.13 -8.98
N VAL A 168 -7.52 -5.44 -10.03
CA VAL A 168 -6.72 -5.20 -11.25
C VAL A 168 -6.24 -3.77 -11.38
N ALA A 169 -6.62 -2.89 -10.44
CA ALA A 169 -6.19 -1.50 -10.42
C ALA A 169 -6.24 -0.93 -9.02
N HIS A 170 -5.34 -0.01 -8.71
CA HIS A 170 -5.41 0.81 -7.52
C HIS A 170 -4.95 2.24 -7.76
N ARG A 171 -5.28 3.14 -6.82
CA ARG A 171 -4.88 4.54 -6.90
C ARG A 171 -3.42 4.71 -6.54
N GLY A 172 -2.80 5.75 -7.11
CA GLY A 172 -1.57 6.33 -6.64
C GLY A 172 -1.82 7.52 -5.72
N PHE A 173 -0.75 8.17 -5.29
CA PHE A 173 -0.83 9.41 -4.53
C PHE A 173 0.36 10.34 -4.79
N VAL A 174 0.12 11.63 -4.59
CA VAL A 174 1.14 12.66 -4.57
C VAL A 174 0.92 13.51 -3.33
N HIS A 175 1.89 13.53 -2.44
CA HIS A 175 1.92 14.43 -1.29
C HIS A 175 2.59 15.74 -1.71
N LEU A 176 1.91 16.83 -1.47
CA LEU A 176 2.27 18.16 -1.92
C LEU A 176 2.40 19.11 -0.74
N GLU A 177 3.41 19.96 -0.79
CA GLU A 177 3.52 21.12 0.08
C GLU A 177 3.27 22.37 -0.74
N VAL A 178 2.35 23.22 -0.29
CA VAL A 178 2.02 24.48 -0.91
C VAL A 178 2.28 25.59 0.10
N GLU A 179 3.16 26.51 -0.24
CA GLU A 179 3.51 27.66 0.60
C GLU A 179 2.98 28.95 -0.04
N THR A 180 2.40 29.80 0.76
CA THR A 180 2.12 31.20 0.39
C THR A 180 3.03 32.12 1.18
N ILE A 181 3.61 33.10 0.47
CA ILE A 181 4.61 34.00 0.98
C ILE A 181 3.97 35.39 1.16
N GLY A 182 4.14 35.96 2.33
CA GLY A 182 3.67 37.26 2.68
C GLY A 182 4.80 38.16 3.20
N ARG A 183 4.42 39.18 3.93
CA ARG A 183 5.38 40.10 4.54
C ARG A 183 4.92 40.47 5.94
N ALA A 184 5.74 40.15 6.94
CA ALA A 184 5.46 40.49 8.33
C ALA A 184 5.40 42.02 8.53
N ALA A 185 4.39 42.45 9.30
CA ALA A 185 4.24 43.83 9.74
C ALA A 185 3.39 43.86 11.01
N HIS A 186 3.52 44.91 11.77
CA HIS A 186 2.65 45.15 12.91
C HIS A 186 1.19 45.31 12.47
N GLY A 187 0.24 44.66 13.12
CA GLY A 187 -1.18 44.63 12.72
C GLY A 187 -1.84 45.99 12.54
N SER A 188 -1.31 47.06 13.22
CA SER A 188 -1.77 48.45 13.02
C SER A 188 -1.23 49.10 11.74
N ARG A 189 -0.39 48.43 10.95
CA ARG A 189 0.25 48.97 9.72
C ARG A 189 -0.08 48.13 8.51
N PRO A 190 -1.38 48.05 8.09
CA PRO A 190 -1.81 47.17 7.02
C PRO A 190 -1.13 47.44 5.67
N GLN A 191 -0.68 48.71 5.45
CA GLN A 191 0.02 49.08 4.20
C GLN A 191 1.45 48.51 4.08
N LEU A 192 2.01 47.94 5.14
CA LEU A 192 3.33 47.35 5.15
C LEU A 192 3.31 45.82 5.15
N GLY A 193 2.17 45.21 5.53
CA GLY A 193 2.01 43.78 5.65
C GLY A 193 1.43 43.13 4.39
N ILE A 194 1.78 41.88 4.12
CA ILE A 194 1.09 40.98 3.19
C ILE A 194 0.72 39.74 3.98
N ASP A 195 -0.57 39.45 4.06
CA ASP A 195 -1.12 38.37 4.86
C ASP A 195 -1.05 37.00 4.08
N ALA A 196 -0.06 36.17 4.43
CA ALA A 196 0.12 34.87 3.79
C ALA A 196 -1.06 33.92 4.06
N ILE A 197 -1.70 34.00 5.26
CA ILE A 197 -2.86 33.16 5.58
C ILE A 197 -4.06 33.55 4.71
N ALA A 198 -4.30 34.83 4.50
CA ALA A 198 -5.38 35.31 3.62
C ALA A 198 -5.13 34.90 2.16
N LYS A 199 -3.84 34.89 1.70
CA LYS A 199 -3.48 34.39 0.37
C LYS A 199 -3.73 32.87 0.25
N MET A 200 -3.40 32.09 1.30
CA MET A 200 -3.67 30.64 1.31
C MET A 200 -5.16 30.30 1.19
N GLY A 201 -6.05 31.16 1.66
CA GLY A 201 -7.50 30.98 1.49
C GLY A 201 -7.94 30.79 0.04
N ARG A 202 -7.27 31.42 -0.94
CA ARG A 202 -7.53 31.22 -2.39
C ARG A 202 -7.07 29.85 -2.84
N VAL A 203 -5.89 29.41 -2.37
CA VAL A 203 -5.33 28.07 -2.69
C VAL A 203 -6.26 26.98 -2.19
N LEU A 204 -6.71 27.07 -0.92
CA LEU A 204 -7.65 26.10 -0.34
C LEU A 204 -8.97 26.03 -1.12
N THR A 205 -9.48 27.17 -1.56
CA THR A 205 -10.67 27.23 -2.42
C THR A 205 -10.40 26.50 -3.74
N GLY A 206 -9.27 26.78 -4.39
CA GLY A 206 -8.85 26.14 -5.64
C GLY A 206 -8.68 24.61 -5.50
N ILE A 207 -8.09 24.13 -4.41
CA ILE A 207 -7.99 22.67 -4.12
C ILE A 207 -9.39 22.05 -4.01
N GLY A 208 -10.32 22.70 -3.26
CA GLY A 208 -11.69 22.21 -3.15
C GLY A 208 -12.46 22.22 -4.49
N GLU A 209 -12.13 23.16 -5.37
CA GLU A 209 -12.69 23.20 -6.74
C GLU A 209 -12.08 22.13 -7.65
N LEU A 210 -10.79 21.86 -7.51
CA LEU A 210 -10.12 20.76 -8.20
C LEU A 210 -10.77 19.43 -7.81
N ASP A 211 -10.93 19.14 -6.51
CA ASP A 211 -11.60 17.91 -6.06
C ASP A 211 -13.01 17.76 -6.64
N ARG A 212 -13.79 18.84 -6.64
CA ARG A 212 -15.14 18.82 -7.25
C ARG A 212 -15.10 18.49 -8.76
N ARG A 213 -14.17 19.08 -9.51
CA ARG A 213 -14.00 18.80 -10.95
C ARG A 213 -13.62 17.35 -11.20
N LEU A 214 -12.64 16.82 -10.43
CA LEU A 214 -12.20 15.42 -10.54
C LEU A 214 -13.37 14.46 -10.29
N ARG A 215 -14.11 14.64 -9.22
CA ARG A 215 -15.27 13.79 -8.87
C ARG A 215 -16.41 13.88 -9.86
N ALA A 216 -16.57 15.02 -10.52
CA ALA A 216 -17.61 15.22 -11.53
C ALA A 216 -17.30 14.54 -12.88
N SER A 217 -16.04 14.12 -13.09
CA SER A 217 -15.57 13.57 -14.37
C SER A 217 -14.81 12.24 -14.15
N PRO A 218 -15.50 11.17 -13.71
CA PRO A 218 -14.87 9.87 -13.54
C PRO A 218 -14.33 9.38 -14.88
N SER A 219 -13.04 9.00 -14.91
CA SER A 219 -12.34 8.62 -16.14
C SER A 219 -11.80 7.18 -16.11
N HIS A 220 -11.88 6.49 -14.97
CA HIS A 220 -11.46 5.09 -14.85
C HIS A 220 -12.64 4.18 -14.47
N ALA A 221 -12.83 3.09 -15.22
CA ALA A 221 -14.01 2.21 -15.08
C ALA A 221 -14.16 1.59 -13.68
N ARG A 222 -13.04 1.26 -13.01
CA ARG A 222 -13.02 0.58 -11.70
C ARG A 222 -12.75 1.52 -10.53
N LEU A 223 -12.03 2.62 -10.75
CA LEU A 223 -11.58 3.54 -9.69
C LEU A 223 -12.37 4.86 -9.68
N GLY A 224 -13.17 5.10 -10.71
CA GLY A 224 -13.91 6.34 -10.86
C GLY A 224 -12.98 7.51 -11.21
N SER A 225 -12.71 8.38 -10.25
CA SER A 225 -11.86 9.56 -10.41
C SER A 225 -10.75 9.62 -9.37
N GLY A 226 -9.73 10.42 -9.63
CA GLY A 226 -8.83 10.91 -8.60
C GLY A 226 -9.55 11.85 -7.61
N SER A 227 -8.82 12.31 -6.59
CA SER A 227 -9.32 13.27 -5.60
C SER A 227 -8.18 14.17 -5.10
N ALA A 228 -8.53 15.33 -4.53
CA ALA A 228 -7.57 16.24 -3.92
C ALA A 228 -8.10 16.78 -2.60
N HIS A 229 -7.25 16.88 -1.57
CA HIS A 229 -7.63 17.50 -0.31
C HIS A 229 -6.43 18.13 0.41
N ALA A 230 -6.70 19.12 1.26
CA ALA A 230 -5.73 19.67 2.18
C ALA A 230 -5.77 18.85 3.48
N SER A 231 -4.59 18.44 3.97
CA SER A 231 -4.46 17.56 5.15
C SER A 231 -4.02 18.32 6.39
N VAL A 232 -3.04 19.22 6.25
CA VAL A 232 -2.47 20.01 7.36
C VAL A 232 -2.31 21.44 6.89
N ILE A 233 -2.53 22.41 7.80
CA ILE A 233 -2.27 23.82 7.56
C ILE A 233 -1.57 24.43 8.76
N GLU A 234 -0.51 25.20 8.50
CA GLU A 234 0.25 25.92 9.50
C GLU A 234 0.55 27.35 9.01
N GLY A 235 0.42 28.34 9.90
CA GLY A 235 0.73 29.74 9.55
C GLY A 235 0.53 30.71 10.69
N GLY A 236 1.27 31.84 10.63
CA GLY A 236 1.22 32.89 11.64
C GLY A 236 1.98 32.56 12.92
N GLN A 237 2.11 33.54 13.82
CA GLN A 237 2.81 33.41 15.09
C GLN A 237 2.02 34.00 16.25
N GLU A 238 1.36 35.15 16.04
CA GLU A 238 0.63 35.88 17.07
C GLU A 238 -0.46 36.78 16.46
N TYR A 239 -1.35 37.32 17.30
CA TYR A 239 -2.49 38.11 16.82
C TYR A 239 -2.13 39.49 16.26
N SER A 240 -1.02 40.09 16.71
CA SER A 240 -0.68 41.48 16.40
C SER A 240 0.24 41.67 15.20
N SER A 241 0.49 40.59 14.43
CA SER A 241 1.39 40.59 13.28
C SER A 241 0.75 39.98 12.02
N TYR A 242 1.01 40.61 10.89
CA TYR A 242 0.74 39.98 9.59
C TYR A 242 1.62 38.75 9.43
N PRO A 243 1.07 37.58 9.04
CA PRO A 243 1.85 36.36 8.85
C PRO A 243 2.68 36.42 7.53
N ALA A 244 3.98 36.14 7.65
CA ALA A 244 4.89 36.11 6.49
C ALA A 244 4.82 34.81 5.71
N HIS A 245 4.35 33.72 6.33
CA HIS A 245 4.27 32.41 5.74
C HIS A 245 3.00 31.67 6.15
N CYS A 246 2.46 30.89 5.21
CA CYS A 246 1.46 29.87 5.49
C CYS A 246 1.75 28.67 4.59
N VAL A 247 1.73 27.47 5.17
CA VAL A 247 2.00 26.23 4.50
C VAL A 247 0.80 25.31 4.59
N VAL A 248 0.45 24.66 3.51
CA VAL A 248 -0.54 23.58 3.44
C VAL A 248 0.12 22.31 2.91
N GLN A 249 -0.08 21.20 3.62
CA GLN A 249 0.18 19.88 3.07
C GLN A 249 -1.13 19.35 2.47
N ALA A 250 -1.04 18.87 1.23
CA ALA A 250 -2.17 18.38 0.47
C ALA A 250 -1.85 17.00 -0.12
N GLU A 251 -2.90 16.21 -0.35
CA GLU A 251 -2.80 14.94 -1.05
C GLU A 251 -3.62 14.97 -2.32
N ARG A 252 -3.03 14.49 -3.42
CA ARG A 252 -3.70 14.21 -4.68
C ARG A 252 -3.68 12.70 -4.94
N ARG A 253 -4.84 12.03 -4.80
CA ARG A 253 -5.00 10.63 -5.21
C ARG A 253 -5.12 10.54 -6.71
N THR A 254 -4.19 9.83 -7.35
CA THR A 254 -4.13 9.64 -8.80
C THR A 254 -4.76 8.32 -9.22
N ILE A 255 -5.14 8.23 -10.50
CA ILE A 255 -5.62 7.00 -11.15
C ILE A 255 -4.75 6.68 -12.36
N PRO A 256 -4.78 5.44 -12.89
CA PRO A 256 -3.97 5.05 -14.05
C PRO A 256 -4.09 6.04 -15.22
N GLY A 257 -2.93 6.50 -15.72
CA GLY A 257 -2.80 7.54 -16.72
C GLY A 257 -2.56 8.96 -16.18
N GLU A 258 -2.67 9.17 -14.86
CA GLU A 258 -2.28 10.41 -14.20
C GLU A 258 -0.89 10.25 -13.56
N THR A 259 -0.08 11.33 -13.58
CA THR A 259 1.30 11.34 -13.07
C THR A 259 1.48 12.35 -11.93
N ALA A 260 2.61 12.27 -11.23
CA ALA A 260 2.98 13.24 -10.21
C ALA A 260 3.12 14.66 -10.80
N GLU A 261 3.68 14.78 -12.01
CA GLU A 261 3.83 16.07 -12.71
C GLU A 261 2.46 16.70 -13.03
N LEU A 262 1.47 15.87 -13.41
CA LEU A 262 0.10 16.33 -13.62
C LEU A 262 -0.46 16.93 -12.32
N ALA A 263 -0.32 16.22 -11.20
CA ALA A 263 -0.81 16.66 -9.90
C ALA A 263 -0.16 17.99 -9.44
N VAL A 264 1.16 18.11 -9.60
CA VAL A 264 1.88 19.36 -9.33
C VAL A 264 1.39 20.48 -10.24
N GLY A 265 1.21 20.20 -11.53
CA GLY A 265 0.72 21.17 -12.52
C GLY A 265 -0.69 21.69 -12.22
N GLU A 266 -1.58 20.84 -11.70
CA GLU A 266 -2.93 21.22 -11.26
C GLU A 266 -2.88 22.24 -10.11
N ILE A 267 -1.99 22.05 -9.13
CA ILE A 267 -1.80 23.00 -8.01
C ILE A 267 -1.08 24.26 -8.50
N GLN A 268 -0.08 24.14 -9.38
CA GLN A 268 0.59 25.30 -9.97
C GLN A 268 -0.40 26.21 -10.71
N ALA A 269 -1.35 25.63 -11.46
CA ALA A 269 -2.39 26.40 -12.14
C ALA A 269 -3.27 27.19 -11.15
N ILE A 270 -3.55 26.64 -9.96
CA ILE A 270 -4.27 27.36 -8.90
C ILE A 270 -3.44 28.56 -8.39
N LEU A 271 -2.12 28.38 -8.22
CA LEU A 271 -1.22 29.47 -7.81
C LEU A 271 -1.12 30.55 -8.89
N ASP A 272 -1.03 30.16 -10.15
CA ASP A 272 -0.95 31.10 -11.29
C ASP A 272 -2.25 31.93 -11.44
N GLU A 273 -3.41 31.29 -11.22
CA GLU A 273 -4.70 32.00 -11.21
C GLU A 273 -4.77 33.01 -10.06
N ALA A 274 -4.33 32.61 -8.86
CA ALA A 274 -4.28 33.48 -7.70
C ALA A 274 -3.34 34.70 -7.92
N ALA A 275 -2.15 34.46 -8.51
CA ALA A 275 -1.20 35.51 -8.85
C ALA A 275 -1.72 36.46 -9.94
N SER A 276 -2.46 35.94 -10.91
CA SER A 276 -3.09 36.77 -11.94
C SER A 276 -4.18 37.71 -11.39
N ALA A 277 -4.88 37.27 -10.34
CA ALA A 277 -5.93 38.06 -9.69
C ALA A 277 -5.39 39.01 -8.62
N ASP A 278 -4.17 38.82 -8.14
CA ASP A 278 -3.59 39.55 -7.02
C ASP A 278 -2.07 39.74 -7.20
N PRO A 279 -1.60 40.95 -7.58
CA PRO A 279 -0.18 41.20 -7.83
C PRO A 279 0.74 41.03 -6.61
N GLU A 280 0.19 40.96 -5.39
CA GLU A 280 0.94 40.69 -4.16
C GLU A 280 0.88 39.21 -3.75
N PHE A 281 0.30 38.35 -4.59
CA PHE A 281 0.29 36.92 -4.34
C PHE A 281 1.62 36.30 -4.75
N GLU A 282 2.23 35.57 -3.82
CA GLU A 282 3.40 34.72 -4.09
C GLU A 282 3.15 33.35 -3.47
N GLY A 283 3.29 32.29 -4.25
CA GLY A 283 3.11 30.92 -3.79
C GLY A 283 3.99 29.93 -4.54
N VAL A 284 4.33 28.84 -3.87
CA VAL A 284 5.17 27.77 -4.39
C VAL A 284 4.54 26.42 -4.05
N VAL A 285 4.61 25.48 -4.97
CA VAL A 285 4.24 24.07 -4.75
C VAL A 285 5.47 23.17 -4.88
N ARG A 286 5.58 22.18 -4.01
CA ARG A 286 6.61 21.13 -4.04
C ARG A 286 5.97 19.76 -3.89
N SER A 287 6.45 18.76 -4.62
CA SER A 287 6.14 17.36 -4.33
C SER A 287 7.05 16.87 -3.20
N LEU A 288 6.46 16.28 -2.17
CA LEU A 288 7.17 15.68 -1.05
C LEU A 288 7.41 14.19 -1.27
N ALA A 289 6.39 13.50 -1.79
CA ALA A 289 6.43 12.07 -2.10
C ALA A 289 5.40 11.76 -3.17
N SER A 290 5.62 10.71 -3.92
CA SER A 290 4.64 10.19 -4.87
C SER A 290 4.77 8.69 -5.05
N ARG A 291 3.64 8.06 -5.35
CA ARG A 291 3.54 6.67 -5.78
C ARG A 291 2.59 6.58 -6.96
N GLU A 292 3.04 5.93 -8.02
CA GLU A 292 2.25 5.79 -9.24
C GLU A 292 1.03 4.89 -9.01
N PRO A 293 -0.10 5.16 -9.68
CA PRO A 293 -1.22 4.24 -9.69
C PRO A 293 -0.89 2.97 -10.48
N PHE A 294 -1.67 1.93 -10.27
CA PHE A 294 -1.49 0.64 -10.92
C PHE A 294 -2.73 0.23 -11.71
N ALA A 295 -2.52 -0.40 -12.86
CA ALA A 295 -3.54 -1.18 -13.56
C ALA A 295 -2.91 -2.30 -14.37
N ILE A 296 -3.62 -3.43 -14.45
CA ILE A 296 -3.34 -4.55 -15.35
C ILE A 296 -4.59 -4.86 -16.17
N ASP A 297 -4.40 -5.36 -17.40
CA ASP A 297 -5.50 -5.81 -18.24
C ASP A 297 -6.26 -6.96 -17.58
N GLU A 298 -7.59 -6.89 -17.54
CA GLU A 298 -8.45 -7.95 -16.98
C GLU A 298 -8.29 -9.29 -17.73
N ASP A 299 -7.84 -9.23 -18.97
CA ASP A 299 -7.53 -10.41 -19.80
C ASP A 299 -6.08 -10.90 -19.67
N ALA A 300 -5.26 -10.28 -18.80
CA ALA A 300 -3.92 -10.77 -18.51
C ALA A 300 -3.98 -12.20 -17.94
N GLU A 301 -2.98 -13.04 -18.29
CA GLU A 301 -2.99 -14.47 -17.92
C GLU A 301 -3.04 -14.68 -16.40
N VAL A 302 -2.32 -13.89 -15.62
CA VAL A 302 -2.34 -13.97 -14.15
C VAL A 302 -3.75 -13.68 -13.60
N VAL A 303 -4.45 -12.68 -14.14
CA VAL A 303 -5.82 -12.32 -13.72
C VAL A 303 -6.79 -13.47 -14.03
N ARG A 304 -6.75 -13.98 -15.28
CA ARG A 304 -7.60 -15.12 -15.68
C ARG A 304 -7.30 -16.38 -14.86
N THR A 305 -6.03 -16.63 -14.55
CA THR A 305 -5.62 -17.80 -13.76
C THR A 305 -6.11 -17.70 -12.33
N VAL A 306 -5.93 -16.55 -11.64
CA VAL A 306 -6.46 -16.35 -10.29
C VAL A 306 -7.99 -16.55 -10.26
N ARG A 307 -8.73 -15.94 -11.20
CA ARG A 307 -10.19 -16.11 -11.31
C ARG A 307 -10.59 -17.56 -11.50
N ARG A 308 -9.95 -18.25 -12.45
CA ARG A 308 -10.23 -19.67 -12.76
C ARG A 308 -9.95 -20.58 -11.56
N CYS A 309 -8.83 -20.37 -10.85
CA CYS A 309 -8.46 -21.18 -9.68
C CYS A 309 -9.32 -20.88 -8.44
N ALA A 310 -9.74 -19.63 -8.26
CA ALA A 310 -10.57 -19.21 -7.13
C ALA A 310 -12.03 -19.69 -7.27
N ALA A 311 -12.59 -19.69 -8.47
CA ALA A 311 -14.00 -19.98 -8.70
C ALA A 311 -14.51 -21.30 -8.06
N PRO A 312 -13.85 -22.46 -8.19
CA PRO A 312 -14.29 -23.70 -7.57
C PRO A 312 -14.16 -23.69 -6.04
N ILE A 313 -13.22 -22.95 -5.48
CA ILE A 313 -12.97 -22.83 -4.03
C ILE A 313 -14.01 -21.90 -3.39
N LEU A 314 -14.35 -20.81 -4.07
CA LEU A 314 -15.33 -19.82 -3.61
C LEU A 314 -16.77 -20.21 -3.93
N GLY A 315 -16.98 -21.19 -4.82
CA GLY A 315 -18.30 -21.58 -5.31
C GLY A 315 -18.90 -20.65 -6.38
N SER A 316 -18.19 -19.58 -6.72
CA SER A 316 -18.52 -18.64 -7.79
C SER A 316 -17.28 -17.92 -8.28
N GLU A 317 -17.33 -17.38 -9.49
CA GLU A 317 -16.24 -16.58 -10.04
C GLU A 317 -16.07 -15.29 -9.21
N PRO A 318 -14.83 -14.95 -8.75
CA PRO A 318 -14.61 -13.72 -7.99
C PRO A 318 -14.85 -12.48 -8.82
N GLU A 319 -15.38 -11.45 -8.17
CA GLU A 319 -15.57 -10.12 -8.77
C GLU A 319 -14.22 -9.50 -9.12
N VAL A 320 -14.15 -8.83 -10.28
CA VAL A 320 -12.99 -8.02 -10.66
C VAL A 320 -13.24 -6.57 -10.24
N VAL A 321 -12.31 -5.99 -9.49
CA VAL A 321 -12.49 -4.67 -8.88
C VAL A 321 -11.26 -3.76 -9.06
N GLY A 322 -11.41 -2.49 -8.73
CA GLY A 322 -10.33 -1.58 -8.38
C GLY A 322 -10.38 -1.27 -6.88
N VAL A 323 -9.24 -1.14 -6.23
CA VAL A 323 -9.14 -0.76 -4.82
C VAL A 323 -8.67 0.68 -4.65
N SER A 324 -9.07 1.32 -3.57
CA SER A 324 -8.81 2.76 -3.37
C SER A 324 -7.47 3.06 -2.71
N PHE A 325 -6.89 2.10 -2.00
CA PHE A 325 -5.57 2.20 -1.40
C PHE A 325 -4.47 1.97 -2.45
N TRP A 326 -3.28 2.36 -2.15
CA TRP A 326 -2.07 2.03 -2.91
C TRP A 326 -1.49 0.72 -2.37
N ALA A 327 -0.76 -0.02 -3.21
CA ALA A 327 -0.08 -1.26 -2.83
C ALA A 327 1.17 -1.51 -3.70
N ASP A 328 2.02 -2.40 -3.25
CA ASP A 328 3.30 -2.79 -3.88
C ASP A 328 3.17 -3.32 -5.31
N SER A 329 1.96 -3.65 -5.76
CA SER A 329 1.70 -4.09 -7.14
C SER A 329 2.09 -3.04 -8.19
N ALA A 330 2.11 -1.74 -7.84
CA ALA A 330 2.62 -0.70 -8.73
C ALA A 330 4.12 -0.87 -9.02
N LEU A 331 4.90 -1.22 -8.00
CA LEU A 331 6.35 -1.41 -8.13
C LEU A 331 6.68 -2.67 -8.93
N LEU A 332 6.01 -3.79 -8.64
CA LEU A 332 6.19 -5.03 -9.38
C LEU A 332 5.73 -4.88 -10.83
N GLY A 333 4.60 -4.23 -11.07
CA GLY A 333 4.09 -3.94 -12.41
C GLY A 333 5.02 -3.03 -13.20
N ALA A 334 5.59 -1.99 -12.58
CA ALA A 334 6.58 -1.10 -13.20
C ALA A 334 7.89 -1.84 -13.56
N ALA A 335 8.25 -2.89 -12.79
CA ALA A 335 9.37 -3.77 -13.10
C ALA A 335 9.06 -4.79 -14.21
N GLY A 336 7.85 -4.76 -14.79
CA GLY A 336 7.44 -5.65 -15.88
C GLY A 336 6.94 -7.02 -15.42
N ILE A 337 6.65 -7.20 -14.14
CA ILE A 337 6.08 -8.44 -13.59
C ILE A 337 4.54 -8.33 -13.68
N PRO A 338 3.85 -9.19 -14.46
CA PRO A 338 2.39 -9.23 -14.51
C PRO A 338 1.81 -9.51 -13.11
N THR A 339 1.15 -8.51 -12.51
CA THR A 339 0.77 -8.53 -11.09
C THR A 339 -0.73 -8.35 -10.92
N VAL A 340 -1.33 -9.03 -9.95
CA VAL A 340 -2.72 -8.88 -9.52
C VAL A 340 -2.78 -8.81 -8.00
N LEU A 341 -3.79 -8.12 -7.43
CA LEU A 341 -4.02 -8.16 -6.00
C LEU A 341 -5.13 -9.16 -5.69
N PHE A 342 -4.91 -10.01 -4.68
CA PHE A 342 -5.91 -10.95 -4.19
C PHE A 342 -5.59 -11.38 -2.76
N GLY A 343 -6.53 -11.17 -1.83
CA GLY A 343 -6.35 -11.56 -0.44
C GLY A 343 -7.64 -11.68 0.36
N PRO A 344 -7.53 -11.94 1.67
CA PRO A 344 -8.62 -12.34 2.53
C PRO A 344 -9.64 -11.24 2.81
N CYS A 345 -10.74 -11.65 3.45
CA CYS A 345 -11.75 -10.78 4.04
C CYS A 345 -11.38 -10.42 5.48
N GLY A 346 -11.86 -9.29 5.93
CA GLY A 346 -11.70 -8.81 7.29
C GLY A 346 -12.18 -7.37 7.43
N ASP A 347 -11.73 -6.70 8.48
CA ASP A 347 -12.07 -5.30 8.70
C ASP A 347 -11.08 -4.65 9.65
N GLY A 348 -11.11 -3.32 9.70
CA GLY A 348 -10.36 -2.55 10.68
C GLY A 348 -8.93 -2.20 10.27
N LEU A 349 -8.64 -2.11 8.96
CA LEU A 349 -7.35 -1.63 8.47
C LEU A 349 -7.02 -0.28 9.13
N HIS A 350 -5.84 -0.19 9.77
CA HIS A 350 -5.32 1.00 10.46
C HIS A 350 -6.21 1.54 11.61
N THR A 351 -7.21 0.79 12.07
CA THR A 351 -8.08 1.19 13.19
C THR A 351 -7.72 0.51 14.51
N GLU A 352 -8.45 0.85 15.58
CA GLU A 352 -8.24 0.27 16.92
C GLU A 352 -8.65 -1.21 17.01
N VAL A 353 -9.52 -1.68 16.13
CA VAL A 353 -10.02 -3.06 16.11
C VAL A 353 -9.83 -3.64 14.73
N GLU A 354 -8.81 -4.47 14.59
CA GLU A 354 -8.48 -5.17 13.35
C GLU A 354 -8.71 -6.67 13.51
N TRP A 355 -9.29 -7.29 12.48
CA TRP A 355 -9.50 -8.75 12.44
C TRP A 355 -9.55 -9.27 11.01
N VAL A 356 -9.11 -10.51 10.83
CA VAL A 356 -9.23 -11.26 9.56
C VAL A 356 -10.22 -12.40 9.70
N ASP A 357 -10.98 -12.68 8.63
CA ASP A 357 -11.90 -13.81 8.54
C ASP A 357 -11.14 -15.12 8.29
N VAL A 358 -11.24 -16.05 9.21
CA VAL A 358 -10.49 -17.32 9.15
C VAL A 358 -10.85 -18.17 7.94
N PRO A 359 -12.14 -18.40 7.60
CA PRO A 359 -12.50 -19.10 6.36
C PRO A 359 -11.85 -18.51 5.11
N SER A 360 -11.79 -17.17 5.00
CA SER A 360 -11.17 -16.53 3.85
C SER A 360 -9.65 -16.73 3.78
N LEU A 361 -8.96 -16.79 4.93
CA LEU A 361 -7.54 -17.16 4.98
C LEU A 361 -7.31 -18.61 4.50
N GLU A 362 -8.15 -19.54 4.92
CA GLU A 362 -8.09 -20.94 4.47
C GLU A 362 -8.33 -21.04 2.96
N GLN A 363 -9.26 -20.25 2.43
CA GLN A 363 -9.50 -20.14 0.99
C GLN A 363 -8.30 -19.53 0.26
N CYS A 364 -7.64 -18.49 0.81
CA CYS A 364 -6.42 -17.91 0.22
C CYS A 364 -5.30 -18.96 0.11
N VAL A 365 -5.03 -19.75 1.15
CA VAL A 365 -4.05 -20.85 1.08
C VAL A 365 -4.35 -21.80 -0.09
N ALA A 366 -5.61 -22.23 -0.22
CA ALA A 366 -6.03 -23.15 -1.26
C ALA A 366 -5.93 -22.51 -2.66
N ILE A 367 -6.32 -21.23 -2.80
CA ILE A 367 -6.28 -20.50 -4.07
C ILE A 367 -4.84 -20.27 -4.51
N TYR A 368 -3.95 -19.79 -3.61
CA TYR A 368 -2.53 -19.59 -3.94
C TYR A 368 -1.85 -20.89 -4.37
N GLY A 369 -2.14 -22.00 -3.66
CA GLY A 369 -1.65 -23.33 -4.05
C GLY A 369 -2.19 -23.82 -5.40
N ALA A 370 -3.45 -23.52 -5.72
CA ALA A 370 -4.05 -23.85 -7.03
C ALA A 370 -3.43 -23.00 -8.17
N VAL A 371 -3.23 -21.69 -7.93
CA VAL A 371 -2.58 -20.78 -8.88
C VAL A 371 -1.14 -21.19 -9.12
N ALA A 372 -0.39 -21.55 -8.07
CA ALA A 372 0.97 -22.06 -8.17
C ALA A 372 1.02 -23.32 -9.03
N SER A 373 0.10 -24.28 -8.82
CA SER A 373 0.01 -25.50 -9.59
C SER A 373 -0.35 -25.28 -11.07
N GLU A 374 -1.04 -24.19 -11.38
CA GLU A 374 -1.45 -23.85 -12.74
C GLU A 374 -0.35 -23.08 -13.49
N ILE A 375 0.30 -22.10 -12.82
CA ILE A 375 1.35 -21.27 -13.44
C ILE A 375 2.68 -22.02 -13.52
N CYS A 376 3.05 -22.73 -12.46
CA CYS A 376 4.39 -23.33 -12.33
C CYS A 376 4.51 -24.75 -12.88
N ARG A 377 3.53 -25.24 -13.64
CA ARG A 377 3.54 -26.57 -14.27
C ARG A 377 4.43 -26.68 -15.51
#